data_1556a1dcefe79759fb42aa52eeddbef0
#
_entry.id   1556a1dcefe79759fb42aa52eeddbef0
#
_cell.length_a   1.000
_cell.length_b   1.000
_cell.length_c   1.000
_cell.angle_alpha   90.00
_cell.angle_beta   90.00
_cell.angle_gamma   90.00
#
_symmetry.space_group_name_H-M   'P 1'
#
loop_
_entity.id
_entity.type
_entity.pdbx_description
1 polymer ?
#
loop_
_entity_poly.entity_id
_entity_poly.type
_entity_poly.pdbx_seq_one_letter_code
_entity_poly.pdbx_strand_id
1 'polypeptide(L)'
;MISLSDSTWGMEVITSPGSANPIPVESFDGSSSFEFVLQGGTSEIIQVSVTAPPTASMGQKALLSFRTTEGNQLSVVDNTRFVLEATPDLRISSLDSVESLSGELTEIPLSIINTGNVALDLSWSFSNEVDSWSTGLQSITPTSIQPNQELDVLLGINIPDNWPVDPDGKIVAVQIEATNPELAASSILKIKEITVRVI
;
A
#
# COMPACT_ATOMS: atom_id res chain seq x y z
N MET A 1 4.12 -32.80 -9.01
CA MET A 1 4.54 -31.45 -9.42
C MET A 1 3.57 -30.43 -8.83
N ILE A 2 4.08 -29.38 -8.25
CA ILE A 2 3.35 -28.20 -7.78
C ILE A 2 3.79 -27.05 -8.67
N SER A 3 2.86 -26.26 -9.17
CA SER A 3 3.19 -25.11 -10.03
C SER A 3 2.29 -23.91 -9.78
N LEU A 4 2.83 -22.71 -9.94
CA LEU A 4 2.14 -21.44 -9.84
C LEU A 4 1.98 -20.84 -11.25
N SER A 5 0.80 -20.32 -11.58
CA SER A 5 0.51 -19.84 -12.94
C SER A 5 1.15 -18.50 -13.28
N ASP A 6 1.50 -17.71 -12.26
CA ASP A 6 2.10 -16.38 -12.41
C ASP A 6 3.49 -16.38 -11.76
N SER A 7 4.52 -16.22 -12.57
CA SER A 7 5.93 -16.24 -12.14
C SER A 7 6.35 -14.99 -11.34
N THR A 8 5.51 -13.96 -11.30
CA THR A 8 5.77 -12.76 -10.47
C THR A 8 5.40 -12.96 -9.01
N TRP A 9 4.60 -13.98 -8.69
CA TRP A 9 4.27 -14.36 -7.33
C TRP A 9 5.34 -15.28 -6.76
N GLY A 10 5.71 -15.04 -5.50
CA GLY A 10 6.62 -15.92 -4.76
C GLY A 10 5.90 -17.23 -4.35
N MET A 11 6.62 -18.34 -4.43
CA MET A 11 6.15 -19.63 -3.92
C MET A 11 7.25 -20.27 -3.07
N GLU A 12 6.91 -20.66 -1.86
CA GLU A 12 7.77 -21.43 -0.97
C GLU A 12 7.08 -22.75 -0.66
N VAL A 13 7.83 -23.86 -0.76
CA VAL A 13 7.31 -25.20 -0.51
C VAL A 13 8.11 -25.82 0.63
N ILE A 14 7.43 -26.33 1.65
CA ILE A 14 8.03 -27.04 2.79
C ILE A 14 7.42 -28.42 2.85
N THR A 15 8.25 -29.46 2.80
CA THR A 15 7.83 -30.84 3.01
C THR A 15 7.95 -31.23 4.48
N SER A 16 7.05 -32.09 4.95
CA SER A 16 7.01 -32.56 6.35
C SER A 16 7.06 -31.42 7.38
N PRO A 17 6.18 -30.40 7.33
CA PRO A 17 6.15 -29.33 8.28
C PRO A 17 5.91 -29.88 9.70
N GLY A 18 6.76 -29.46 10.65
CA GLY A 18 6.71 -29.94 12.05
C GLY A 18 7.65 -31.12 12.34
N SER A 19 8.39 -31.65 11.37
CA SER A 19 9.51 -32.53 11.62
C SER A 19 10.69 -31.74 12.24
N ALA A 20 11.55 -32.42 12.97
CA ALA A 20 12.77 -31.83 13.59
C ALA A 20 13.74 -31.27 12.54
N ASN A 21 13.61 -31.69 11.28
CA ASN A 21 14.36 -31.22 10.13
C ASN A 21 13.40 -31.07 8.93
N PRO A 22 12.59 -30.00 8.87
CA PRO A 22 11.85 -29.71 7.65
C PRO A 22 12.88 -29.49 6.53
N ILE A 23 12.67 -30.11 5.38
CA ILE A 23 13.49 -29.83 4.21
C ILE A 23 12.89 -28.58 3.55
N PRO A 24 13.46 -27.39 3.74
CA PRO A 24 13.04 -26.24 2.96
C PRO A 24 13.42 -26.54 1.52
N VAL A 25 12.45 -26.55 0.66
CA VAL A 25 12.71 -26.52 -0.77
C VAL A 25 12.89 -25.07 -1.17
N GLU A 26 13.99 -24.78 -1.84
CA GLU A 26 14.44 -23.46 -2.21
C GLU A 26 13.31 -22.52 -2.66
N SER A 27 13.35 -21.28 -2.20
CA SER A 27 12.49 -20.21 -2.69
C SER A 27 12.69 -20.06 -4.20
N PHE A 28 11.67 -20.31 -4.98
CA PHE A 28 11.71 -20.16 -6.43
C PHE A 28 11.48 -18.70 -6.82
N ASP A 29 12.58 -18.00 -7.07
CA ASP A 29 12.56 -16.75 -7.78
C ASP A 29 12.49 -17.08 -9.29
N GLY A 30 11.29 -17.04 -9.84
CA GLY A 30 11.06 -17.02 -11.30
C GLY A 30 10.85 -18.35 -12.03
N SER A 31 10.88 -19.52 -11.39
CA SER A 31 10.33 -20.74 -12.00
C SER A 31 9.30 -21.38 -11.08
N SER A 32 8.14 -21.51 -11.57
CA SER A 32 6.89 -21.75 -10.90
C SER A 32 6.56 -23.22 -10.72
N SER A 33 7.52 -24.14 -10.63
CA SER A 33 7.19 -25.54 -10.42
C SER A 33 8.19 -26.29 -9.53
N PHE A 34 7.64 -27.13 -8.67
CA PHE A 34 8.37 -28.03 -7.80
C PHE A 34 7.98 -29.48 -8.08
N GLU A 35 8.95 -30.36 -8.15
CA GLU A 35 8.71 -31.80 -8.34
C GLU A 35 9.30 -32.60 -7.18
N PHE A 36 8.54 -33.58 -6.72
CA PHE A 36 9.00 -34.56 -5.75
C PHE A 36 8.40 -35.93 -6.07
N VAL A 37 9.04 -36.97 -5.57
CA VAL A 37 8.60 -38.34 -5.77
C VAL A 37 7.99 -38.86 -4.46
N LEU A 38 6.72 -39.28 -4.54
CA LEU A 38 6.05 -39.95 -3.44
C LEU A 38 6.09 -41.47 -3.69
N GLN A 39 6.55 -42.21 -2.72
CA GLN A 39 6.57 -43.68 -2.86
C GLN A 39 5.15 -44.23 -2.68
N GLY A 40 4.84 -45.30 -3.43
CA GLY A 40 3.54 -45.96 -3.33
C GLY A 40 3.23 -46.43 -1.89
N GLY A 41 2.02 -46.09 -1.43
CA GLY A 41 1.58 -46.44 -0.05
C GLY A 41 2.05 -45.49 1.05
N THR A 42 2.78 -44.40 0.71
CA THR A 42 3.16 -43.33 1.65
C THR A 42 2.30 -42.08 1.47
N SER A 43 2.22 -41.26 2.53
CA SER A 43 1.61 -39.96 2.51
C SER A 43 2.60 -38.89 2.98
N GLU A 44 2.55 -37.70 2.37
CA GLU A 44 3.41 -36.58 2.73
C GLU A 44 2.55 -35.34 2.94
N ILE A 45 2.88 -34.56 3.97
CA ILE A 45 2.28 -33.24 4.18
C ILE A 45 3.19 -32.21 3.54
N ILE A 46 2.62 -31.37 2.71
CA ILE A 46 3.33 -30.30 2.04
C ILE A 46 2.64 -28.98 2.40
N GLN A 47 3.42 -28.05 2.90
CA GLN A 47 3.00 -26.66 3.10
C GLN A 47 3.49 -25.82 1.94
N VAL A 48 2.60 -25.06 1.35
CA VAL A 48 2.92 -24.11 0.27
C VAL A 48 2.52 -22.70 0.72
N SER A 49 3.49 -21.81 0.74
CA SER A 49 3.27 -20.37 0.96
C SER A 49 3.33 -19.65 -0.36
N VAL A 50 2.33 -18.82 -0.63
CA VAL A 50 2.24 -18.02 -1.85
C VAL A 50 2.23 -16.55 -1.48
N THR A 51 3.16 -15.77 -2.05
CA THR A 51 3.36 -14.36 -1.75
C THR A 51 3.10 -13.53 -3.01
N ALA A 52 2.19 -12.57 -2.93
CA ALA A 52 1.97 -11.63 -4.02
C ALA A 52 3.16 -10.66 -4.16
N PRO A 53 3.51 -10.23 -5.38
CA PRO A 53 4.54 -9.24 -5.59
C PRO A 53 4.12 -7.89 -4.96
N PRO A 54 5.08 -7.06 -4.48
CA PRO A 54 4.77 -5.76 -3.86
C PRO A 54 4.01 -4.80 -4.78
N THR A 55 4.13 -5.00 -6.09
CA THR A 55 3.45 -4.19 -7.12
C THR A 55 2.10 -4.74 -7.55
N ALA A 56 1.63 -5.82 -6.92
CA ALA A 56 0.37 -6.45 -7.29
C ALA A 56 -0.82 -5.56 -6.95
N SER A 57 -1.74 -5.44 -7.90
CA SER A 57 -2.98 -4.67 -7.75
C SER A 57 -4.15 -5.56 -7.32
N MET A 58 -5.19 -4.94 -6.78
CA MET A 58 -6.45 -5.61 -6.44
C MET A 58 -6.97 -6.47 -7.59
N GLY A 59 -7.48 -7.65 -7.26
CA GLY A 59 -8.06 -8.58 -8.24
C GLY A 59 -7.04 -9.39 -9.04
N GLN A 60 -5.74 -9.13 -8.90
CA GLN A 60 -4.71 -9.95 -9.50
C GLN A 60 -4.79 -11.37 -8.93
N LYS A 61 -4.54 -12.36 -9.78
CA LYS A 61 -4.81 -13.76 -9.45
C LYS A 61 -3.60 -14.62 -9.74
N ALA A 62 -3.38 -15.61 -8.88
CA ALA A 62 -2.49 -16.73 -9.15
C ALA A 62 -3.23 -18.05 -8.95
N LEU A 63 -2.88 -19.04 -9.75
CA LEU A 63 -3.41 -20.40 -9.66
C LEU A 63 -2.30 -21.35 -9.25
N LEU A 64 -2.47 -21.96 -8.09
CA LEU A 64 -1.61 -23.04 -7.62
C LEU A 64 -2.19 -24.37 -8.09
N SER A 65 -1.41 -25.13 -8.84
CA SER A 65 -1.81 -26.43 -9.40
C SER A 65 -0.99 -27.54 -8.79
N PHE A 66 -1.66 -28.58 -8.31
CA PHE A 66 -1.06 -29.83 -7.88
C PHE A 66 -1.32 -30.90 -8.95
N ARG A 67 -0.26 -31.52 -9.42
CA ARG A 67 -0.36 -32.59 -10.42
C ARG A 67 0.38 -33.82 -9.93
N THR A 68 -0.27 -34.95 -9.96
CA THR A 68 0.37 -36.26 -9.74
C THR A 68 0.43 -37.04 -11.05
N THR A 69 1.52 -37.74 -11.28
CA THR A 69 1.70 -38.61 -12.43
C THR A 69 2.15 -39.99 -11.94
N GLU A 70 1.63 -41.02 -12.53
CA GLU A 70 2.10 -42.40 -12.35
C GLU A 70 2.65 -42.90 -13.70
N GLY A 71 3.97 -43.08 -13.76
CA GLY A 71 4.64 -43.28 -15.04
C GLY A 71 4.46 -42.07 -15.96
N ASN A 72 3.85 -42.27 -17.13
CA ASN A 72 3.54 -41.22 -18.11
C ASN A 72 2.07 -40.76 -18.08
N GLN A 73 1.28 -41.21 -17.10
CA GLN A 73 -0.14 -40.89 -17.02
C GLN A 73 -0.39 -39.85 -15.93
N LEU A 74 -1.12 -38.79 -16.30
CA LEU A 74 -1.62 -37.82 -15.36
C LEU A 74 -2.77 -38.45 -14.56
N SER A 75 -2.65 -38.51 -13.24
CA SER A 75 -3.65 -39.19 -12.40
C SER A 75 -4.58 -38.21 -11.69
N VAL A 76 -4.06 -37.10 -11.16
CA VAL A 76 -4.87 -36.12 -10.44
C VAL A 76 -4.36 -34.71 -10.73
N VAL A 77 -5.30 -33.77 -10.90
CA VAL A 77 -5.03 -32.34 -10.92
C VAL A 77 -5.96 -31.67 -9.92
N ASP A 78 -5.39 -30.95 -8.98
CA ASP A 78 -6.13 -30.07 -8.08
C ASP A 78 -5.60 -28.64 -8.21
N ASN A 79 -6.49 -27.65 -8.07
CA ASN A 79 -6.16 -26.26 -8.29
C ASN A 79 -6.72 -25.39 -7.18
N THR A 80 -5.89 -24.54 -6.63
CA THR A 80 -6.29 -23.49 -5.68
C THR A 80 -6.05 -22.12 -6.29
N ARG A 81 -7.07 -21.27 -6.28
CA ARG A 81 -6.98 -19.90 -6.77
C ARG A 81 -6.71 -18.94 -5.62
N PHE A 82 -5.70 -18.14 -5.77
CA PHE A 82 -5.44 -16.96 -4.94
C PHE A 82 -5.94 -15.71 -5.65
N VAL A 83 -6.61 -14.84 -4.93
CA VAL A 83 -7.08 -13.54 -5.42
C VAL A 83 -6.62 -12.50 -4.42
N LEU A 84 -5.92 -11.47 -4.91
CA LEU A 84 -5.48 -10.39 -4.05
C LEU A 84 -6.67 -9.50 -3.70
N GLU A 85 -6.96 -9.41 -2.41
CA GLU A 85 -7.99 -8.52 -1.88
C GLU A 85 -7.55 -7.06 -1.89
N ALA A 86 -8.51 -6.16 -1.88
CA ALA A 86 -8.26 -4.74 -1.78
C ALA A 86 -7.70 -4.38 -0.41
N THR A 87 -6.59 -3.66 -0.41
CA THR A 87 -5.96 -3.13 0.80
C THR A 87 -5.70 -1.64 0.57
N PRO A 88 -6.72 -0.78 0.75
CA PRO A 88 -6.53 0.65 0.59
C PRO A 88 -5.69 1.20 1.74
N ASP A 89 -4.66 1.99 1.44
CA ASP A 89 -3.89 2.74 2.44
C ASP A 89 -3.24 3.98 1.83
N LEU A 90 -3.12 5.04 2.64
CA LEU A 90 -2.56 6.30 2.25
C LEU A 90 -1.64 6.82 3.36
N ARG A 91 -0.48 7.34 2.98
CA ARG A 91 0.45 8.00 3.88
C ARG A 91 0.65 9.45 3.46
N ILE A 92 0.62 10.36 4.45
CA ILE A 92 0.97 11.77 4.28
C ILE A 92 2.23 12.04 5.07
N SER A 93 3.19 12.74 4.48
CA SER A 93 4.38 13.25 5.14
C SER A 93 4.59 14.73 4.84
N SER A 94 5.06 15.48 5.83
CA SER A 94 5.39 16.90 5.76
C SER A 94 6.21 17.30 6.97
N LEU A 95 6.61 18.56 7.03
CA LEU A 95 7.15 19.18 8.24
C LEU A 95 6.09 19.19 9.36
N ASP A 96 6.55 19.05 10.60
CA ASP A 96 5.67 19.15 11.78
C ASP A 96 5.48 20.61 12.23
N SER A 97 6.45 21.47 11.89
CA SER A 97 6.37 22.89 12.16
C SER A 97 7.12 23.72 11.12
N VAL A 98 6.69 24.97 10.94
CA VAL A 98 7.28 25.93 10.04
C VAL A 98 7.25 27.33 10.68
N GLU A 99 8.24 28.16 10.36
CA GLU A 99 8.26 29.58 10.70
C GLU A 99 7.78 30.39 9.49
N SER A 100 7.04 31.45 9.75
CA SER A 100 6.46 32.33 8.74
C SER A 100 6.51 33.77 9.18
N LEU A 101 6.54 34.70 8.21
CA LEU A 101 6.38 36.12 8.45
C LEU A 101 4.94 36.55 8.20
N SER A 102 4.48 37.56 8.94
CA SER A 102 3.17 38.17 8.66
C SER A 102 3.16 38.84 7.29
N GLY A 103 2.06 38.70 6.57
CA GLY A 103 1.89 39.24 5.20
C GLY A 103 2.56 38.42 4.10
N GLU A 104 3.19 37.28 4.42
CA GLU A 104 3.83 36.43 3.44
C GLU A 104 3.05 35.13 3.19
N LEU A 105 3.19 34.60 1.98
CA LEU A 105 2.74 33.28 1.63
C LEU A 105 3.83 32.27 2.04
N THR A 106 3.49 31.37 2.93
CA THR A 106 4.37 30.27 3.33
C THR A 106 3.99 29.01 2.59
N GLU A 107 4.92 28.43 1.86
CA GLU A 107 4.73 27.18 1.12
C GLU A 107 5.35 26.00 1.88
N ILE A 108 4.57 24.97 2.09
CA ILE A 108 4.96 23.78 2.83
C ILE A 108 4.84 22.56 1.92
N PRO A 109 5.93 21.82 1.68
CA PRO A 109 5.88 20.60 0.90
C PRO A 109 5.12 19.49 1.65
N LEU A 110 4.21 18.86 0.93
CA LEU A 110 3.50 17.65 1.35
C LEU A 110 3.81 16.54 0.36
N SER A 111 4.18 15.36 0.84
CA SER A 111 4.25 14.15 0.04
C SER A 111 3.15 13.18 0.45
N ILE A 112 2.41 12.67 -0.52
CA ILE A 112 1.32 11.73 -0.36
C ILE A 112 1.66 10.47 -1.14
N ILE A 113 1.62 9.32 -0.46
CA ILE A 113 1.95 8.03 -1.05
C ILE A 113 0.77 7.10 -0.87
N ASN A 114 0.31 6.50 -1.96
CA ASN A 114 -0.62 5.37 -1.87
C ASN A 114 0.18 4.11 -1.57
N THR A 115 0.13 3.67 -0.32
CA THR A 115 0.80 2.45 0.16
C THR A 115 -0.08 1.21 0.04
N GLY A 116 -1.30 1.39 -0.46
CA GLY A 116 -2.24 0.31 -0.76
C GLY A 116 -2.06 -0.28 -2.16
N ASN A 117 -2.92 -1.23 -2.49
CA ASN A 117 -2.92 -1.94 -3.77
C ASN A 117 -4.09 -1.58 -4.68
N VAL A 118 -4.82 -0.51 -4.37
CA VAL A 118 -5.96 0.00 -5.15
C VAL A 118 -5.76 1.48 -5.47
N ALA A 119 -6.28 1.92 -6.61
CA ALA A 119 -6.36 3.34 -6.91
C ALA A 119 -7.32 4.04 -5.95
N LEU A 120 -7.01 5.27 -5.56
CA LEU A 120 -7.82 6.05 -4.63
C LEU A 120 -8.21 7.38 -5.26
N ASP A 121 -9.46 7.77 -5.11
CA ASP A 121 -9.94 9.12 -5.38
C ASP A 121 -9.74 9.97 -4.13
N LEU A 122 -9.23 11.20 -4.31
CA LEU A 122 -8.82 12.08 -3.22
C LEU A 122 -9.75 13.30 -3.11
N SER A 123 -10.26 13.53 -1.90
CA SER A 123 -10.94 14.75 -1.50
C SER A 123 -10.13 15.47 -0.44
N TRP A 124 -9.92 16.77 -0.65
CA TRP A 124 -9.09 17.62 0.19
C TRP A 124 -9.93 18.58 0.99
N SER A 125 -9.61 18.73 2.25
CA SER A 125 -10.12 19.81 3.10
C SER A 125 -9.01 20.38 3.98
N PHE A 126 -9.14 21.65 4.31
CA PHE A 126 -8.18 22.41 5.07
C PHE A 126 -8.89 23.06 6.24
N SER A 127 -8.25 23.02 7.40
CA SER A 127 -8.71 23.74 8.57
C SER A 127 -7.52 24.41 9.26
N ASN A 128 -7.79 25.54 9.89
CA ASN A 128 -6.82 26.25 10.70
C ASN A 128 -7.52 26.79 11.96
N GLU A 129 -6.74 27.01 13.01
CA GLU A 129 -7.26 27.56 14.26
C GLU A 129 -7.63 29.05 14.17
N VAL A 130 -7.28 29.68 13.06
CA VAL A 130 -7.42 31.13 12.88
C VAL A 130 -8.22 31.42 11.59
N ASP A 131 -9.45 31.86 11.72
CA ASP A 131 -10.37 32.10 10.61
C ASP A 131 -9.85 33.10 9.56
N SER A 132 -8.96 34.02 9.96
CA SER A 132 -8.39 35.01 9.03
C SER A 132 -7.22 34.51 8.19
N TRP A 133 -6.66 33.33 8.49
CA TRP A 133 -5.64 32.73 7.65
C TRP A 133 -6.28 31.99 6.49
N SER A 134 -5.72 32.11 5.30
CA SER A 134 -6.16 31.28 4.18
C SER A 134 -5.19 30.15 3.90
N THR A 135 -5.75 28.96 3.68
CA THR A 135 -4.98 27.73 3.48
C THR A 135 -5.50 27.03 2.24
N GLY A 136 -4.59 26.51 1.42
CA GLY A 136 -4.96 25.75 0.22
C GLY A 136 -3.75 25.26 -0.56
N LEU A 137 -3.96 24.39 -1.55
CA LEU A 137 -2.88 23.94 -2.42
C LEU A 137 -2.51 25.04 -3.42
N GLN A 138 -1.20 25.21 -3.64
CA GLN A 138 -0.64 26.18 -4.61
C GLN A 138 -0.52 25.59 -6.02
N SER A 139 -0.77 24.31 -6.20
CA SER A 139 -0.74 23.60 -7.46
C SER A 139 -2.12 23.04 -7.82
N ILE A 140 -2.23 22.39 -8.98
CA ILE A 140 -3.43 21.64 -9.34
C ILE A 140 -3.68 20.58 -8.26
N THR A 141 -4.87 20.62 -7.67
CA THR A 141 -5.28 19.65 -6.65
C THR A 141 -5.40 18.26 -7.27
N PRO A 142 -4.57 17.28 -6.83
CA PRO A 142 -4.72 15.92 -7.31
C PRO A 142 -6.05 15.33 -6.85
N THR A 143 -6.75 14.66 -7.77
CA THR A 143 -8.05 14.03 -7.49
C THR A 143 -7.97 12.52 -7.42
N SER A 144 -6.84 11.91 -7.78
CA SER A 144 -6.63 10.46 -7.68
C SER A 144 -5.15 10.13 -7.52
N ILE A 145 -4.89 8.94 -6.99
CA ILE A 145 -3.54 8.40 -6.80
C ILE A 145 -3.55 6.89 -7.05
N GLN A 146 -2.61 6.42 -7.89
CA GLN A 146 -2.47 5.01 -8.22
C GLN A 146 -1.71 4.24 -7.13
N PRO A 147 -1.82 2.90 -7.05
CA PRO A 147 -1.00 2.09 -6.17
C PRO A 147 0.50 2.39 -6.32
N ASN A 148 1.19 2.55 -5.20
CA ASN A 148 2.62 2.88 -5.13
C ASN A 148 3.02 4.23 -5.78
N GLN A 149 2.07 5.05 -6.16
CA GLN A 149 2.33 6.40 -6.64
C GLN A 149 2.62 7.34 -5.47
N GLU A 150 3.54 8.26 -5.68
CA GLU A 150 3.83 9.40 -4.82
C GLU A 150 3.43 10.70 -5.53
N LEU A 151 2.82 11.60 -4.81
CA LEU A 151 2.42 12.94 -5.25
C LEU A 151 3.03 13.97 -4.31
N ASP A 152 3.78 14.91 -4.88
CA ASP A 152 4.30 16.06 -4.16
C ASP A 152 3.44 17.28 -4.49
N VAL A 153 2.93 17.92 -3.45
CA VAL A 153 2.12 19.13 -3.54
C VAL A 153 2.64 20.20 -2.58
N LEU A 154 2.33 21.45 -2.85
CA LEU A 154 2.66 22.59 -1.99
C LEU A 154 1.37 23.10 -1.32
N LEU A 155 1.38 23.06 0.01
CA LEU A 155 0.38 23.73 0.83
C LEU A 155 0.80 25.18 1.02
N GLY A 156 -0.04 26.11 0.61
CA GLY A 156 0.14 27.53 0.86
C GLY A 156 -0.65 27.99 2.07
N ILE A 157 -0.02 28.76 2.92
CA ILE A 157 -0.64 29.43 4.06
C ILE A 157 -0.37 30.91 3.92
N ASN A 158 -1.44 31.70 3.85
CA ASN A 158 -1.35 33.15 3.79
C ASN A 158 -1.75 33.72 5.16
N ILE A 159 -0.78 34.40 5.80
CA ILE A 159 -0.97 35.06 7.08
C ILE A 159 -1.22 36.55 6.79
N PRO A 160 -2.27 37.15 7.36
CA PRO A 160 -2.56 38.56 7.15
C PRO A 160 -1.41 39.49 7.56
N ASP A 161 -1.31 40.65 6.90
CA ASP A 161 -0.38 41.72 7.28
C ASP A 161 -0.56 42.10 8.76
N ASN A 162 0.54 42.41 9.42
CA ASN A 162 0.56 42.85 10.82
C ASN A 162 0.02 41.82 11.82
N TRP A 163 0.02 40.52 11.49
CA TRP A 163 -0.23 39.50 12.47
C TRP A 163 0.82 39.54 13.58
N PRO A 164 0.43 39.45 14.87
CA PRO A 164 1.41 39.52 15.95
C PRO A 164 2.35 38.30 15.91
N VAL A 165 3.57 38.51 16.36
CA VAL A 165 4.54 37.41 16.61
C VAL A 165 3.90 36.39 17.55
N ASP A 166 3.90 35.14 17.16
CA ASP A 166 3.30 34.04 17.89
C ASP A 166 4.28 32.84 17.91
N PRO A 167 5.17 32.79 18.91
CA PRO A 167 6.18 31.74 19.02
C PRO A 167 5.57 30.37 19.39
N ASP A 168 4.39 30.35 20.02
CA ASP A 168 3.70 29.11 20.35
C ASP A 168 3.10 28.46 19.08
N GLY A 169 2.74 29.30 18.11
CA GLY A 169 2.24 28.89 16.80
C GLY A 169 0.75 28.53 16.81
N LYS A 170 0.22 28.36 15.61
CA LYS A 170 -1.17 27.93 15.36
C LYS A 170 -1.16 26.64 14.53
N ILE A 171 -2.14 25.81 14.75
CA ILE A 171 -2.28 24.55 14.01
C ILE A 171 -3.03 24.79 12.70
N VAL A 172 -2.45 24.31 11.62
CA VAL A 172 -3.08 24.15 10.32
C VAL A 172 -3.16 22.67 10.03
N ALA A 173 -4.34 22.18 9.69
CA ALA A 173 -4.53 20.79 9.37
C ALA A 173 -4.94 20.60 7.91
N VAL A 174 -4.27 19.64 7.26
CA VAL A 174 -4.63 19.12 5.95
C VAL A 174 -5.31 17.78 6.16
N GLN A 175 -6.51 17.66 5.67
CA GLN A 175 -7.29 16.44 5.73
C GLN A 175 -7.51 15.90 4.33
N ILE A 176 -7.18 14.63 4.13
CA ILE A 176 -7.41 13.90 2.88
C ILE A 176 -8.36 12.75 3.16
N GLU A 177 -9.50 12.77 2.51
CA GLU A 177 -10.39 11.61 2.43
C GLU A 177 -10.12 10.89 1.12
N ALA A 178 -9.73 9.62 1.23
CA ALA A 178 -9.41 8.78 0.09
C ALA A 178 -10.45 7.66 -0.02
N THR A 179 -11.04 7.51 -1.20
CA THR A 179 -12.09 6.51 -1.48
C THR A 179 -11.72 5.71 -2.71
N ASN A 180 -12.27 4.50 -2.80
CA ASN A 180 -12.26 3.74 -4.05
C ASN A 180 -13.71 3.41 -4.43
N PRO A 181 -14.18 3.77 -5.63
CA PRO A 181 -15.58 3.58 -6.02
C PRO A 181 -15.99 2.10 -6.16
N GLU A 182 -15.03 1.19 -6.30
CA GLU A 182 -15.28 -0.25 -6.38
C GLU A 182 -15.40 -0.90 -5.00
N LEU A 183 -14.98 -0.20 -3.94
CA LEU A 183 -15.04 -0.66 -2.57
C LEU A 183 -16.18 0.03 -1.85
N ALA A 184 -17.34 -0.63 -1.78
CA ALA A 184 -18.50 -0.09 -1.08
C ALA A 184 -18.13 0.28 0.37
N ALA A 185 -18.22 1.58 0.70
CA ALA A 185 -18.14 2.16 2.05
C ALA A 185 -16.77 2.12 2.77
N SER A 186 -15.65 1.95 2.11
CA SER A 186 -14.34 2.13 2.73
C SER A 186 -13.74 3.47 2.33
N SER A 187 -13.84 4.48 3.17
CA SER A 187 -13.05 5.70 3.08
C SER A 187 -11.89 5.65 4.08
N ILE A 188 -10.75 6.17 3.66
CA ILE A 188 -9.58 6.38 4.52
C ILE A 188 -9.50 7.87 4.78
N LEU A 189 -9.51 8.25 6.04
CA LEU A 189 -9.27 9.62 6.44
C LEU A 189 -7.86 9.74 7.00
N LYS A 190 -7.04 10.61 6.42
CA LYS A 190 -5.73 10.96 6.93
C LYS A 190 -5.69 12.46 7.21
N ILE A 191 -5.12 12.80 8.36
CA ILE A 191 -4.96 14.18 8.81
C ILE A 191 -3.49 14.42 9.09
N LYS A 192 -2.95 15.53 8.57
CA LYS A 192 -1.62 16.03 8.91
C LYS A 192 -1.77 17.42 9.52
N GLU A 193 -1.34 17.55 10.75
CA GLU A 193 -1.27 18.80 11.48
C GLU A 193 0.13 19.40 11.36
N ILE A 194 0.19 20.71 11.19
CA ILE A 194 1.43 21.49 11.04
C ILE A 194 1.32 22.72 11.94
N THR A 195 2.29 22.90 12.80
CA THR A 195 2.38 24.11 13.64
C THR A 195 3.06 25.22 12.86
N VAL A 196 2.39 26.35 12.69
CA VAL A 196 2.92 27.55 12.03
C VAL A 196 3.21 28.61 13.07
N ARG A 197 4.49 28.96 13.21
CA ARG A 197 4.95 30.02 14.15
C ARG A 197 5.19 31.31 13.38
N VAL A 198 4.65 32.42 13.88
CA VAL A 198 4.88 33.74 13.28
C VAL A 198 6.04 34.41 14.01
N ILE A 199 7.10 34.76 13.28
CA ILE A 199 8.35 35.37 13.77
C ILE A 199 8.48 36.82 13.31
#